data_609a53afb77bb42920ab109b85f8ccea
#
_entry.id   609a53afb77bb42920ab109b85f8ccea
#
_cell.length_a   1.000
_cell.length_b   1.000
_cell.length_c   1.000
_cell.angle_alpha   90.00
_cell.angle_beta   90.00
_cell.angle_gamma   90.00
#
_symmetry.space_group_name_H-M   'P 1'
#
loop_
_entity.id
_entity.type
_entity.pdbx_description
1 polymer ?
#
loop_
_entity_poly.entity_id
_entity_poly.type
_entity_poly.pdbx_seq_one_letter_code
_entity_poly.pdbx_strand_id
1 'polypeptide(L)'
;MKRMKTKETKERKQGFAPVYDENSRVLVLGSFPSVKSRQIDFYYGNKQNRFWKMLCGYFGEDISQTTQGKKEFLYRRGVALWDMVTACEIEGSADSSVKNAEVADLNEIFGKADIKRILLNGTLSYQLFYERYADIGIPYEKMPSTSPANPRYDEKVWRPALDAVFGTT
;
A
#
# COMPACT_ATOMS: atom_id res chain seq x y z
N MET A 1 39.14 26.15 -7.49
CA MET A 1 37.91 26.42 -6.75
C MET A 1 37.17 25.14 -6.60
N LYS A 2 37.19 24.60 -5.39
CA LYS A 2 36.39 23.39 -5.09
C LYS A 2 34.92 23.77 -5.26
N ARG A 3 34.30 23.26 -6.30
CA ARG A 3 32.85 23.19 -6.29
C ARG A 3 32.45 22.50 -4.97
N MET A 4 31.90 23.26 -4.05
CA MET A 4 31.10 22.66 -3.02
C MET A 4 30.06 21.86 -3.76
N LYS A 5 30.19 20.54 -3.68
CA LYS A 5 29.05 19.68 -3.97
C LYS A 5 27.96 20.23 -3.08
N THR A 6 27.08 21.04 -3.62
CA THR A 6 25.74 21.16 -3.07
C THR A 6 25.36 19.73 -2.80
N LYS A 7 25.23 19.38 -1.52
CA LYS A 7 24.51 18.17 -1.17
C LYS A 7 23.28 18.23 -2.04
N GLU A 8 23.25 17.38 -3.06
CA GLU A 8 22.03 17.14 -3.76
C GLU A 8 21.04 16.81 -2.66
N THR A 9 20.23 17.79 -2.29
CA THR A 9 19.02 17.54 -1.52
C THR A 9 18.32 16.49 -2.36
N LYS A 10 18.39 15.23 -1.91
CA LYS A 10 17.63 14.18 -2.54
C LYS A 10 16.21 14.70 -2.64
N GLU A 11 15.79 14.87 -3.86
CA GLU A 11 14.47 15.40 -4.16
C GLU A 11 13.43 14.60 -3.39
N ARG A 12 12.58 15.29 -2.63
CA ARG A 12 11.48 14.64 -1.94
C ARG A 12 10.51 14.10 -2.97
N LYS A 13 10.15 12.83 -2.81
CA LYS A 13 9.15 12.17 -3.64
C LYS A 13 7.82 12.17 -2.91
N GLN A 14 6.75 12.38 -3.66
CA GLN A 14 5.38 12.34 -3.16
C GLN A 14 4.74 11.00 -3.49
N GLY A 15 3.99 10.47 -2.56
CA GLY A 15 3.16 9.28 -2.78
C GLY A 15 1.79 9.64 -3.36
N PHE A 16 0.90 8.67 -3.43
CA PHE A 16 -0.43 8.82 -3.99
C PHE A 16 -1.45 9.19 -2.93
N ALA A 17 -2.54 9.82 -3.36
CA ALA A 17 -3.72 9.98 -2.53
C ALA A 17 -4.33 8.60 -2.21
N PRO A 18 -4.96 8.43 -1.03
CA PRO A 18 -5.62 7.18 -0.71
C PRO A 18 -6.81 6.92 -1.64
N VAL A 19 -7.08 5.64 -1.89
CA VAL A 19 -8.26 5.19 -2.63
C VAL A 19 -9.20 4.53 -1.62
N TYR A 20 -10.35 5.14 -1.35
CA TYR A 20 -11.35 4.62 -0.43
C TYR A 20 -12.69 5.32 -0.64
N ASP A 21 -13.74 4.73 -0.12
CA ASP A 21 -15.04 5.36 0.03
C ASP A 21 -15.70 4.87 1.33
N GLU A 22 -16.94 5.27 1.58
CA GLU A 22 -17.68 4.89 2.77
C GLU A 22 -17.96 3.38 2.87
N ASN A 23 -17.82 2.66 1.77
CA ASN A 23 -18.04 1.21 1.73
C ASN A 23 -16.75 0.39 1.91
N SER A 24 -15.61 1.05 2.05
CA SER A 24 -14.34 0.35 2.28
C SER A 24 -14.37 -0.38 3.63
N ARG A 25 -13.92 -1.63 3.64
CA ARG A 25 -13.92 -2.49 4.83
C ARG A 25 -12.55 -3.05 5.15
N VAL A 26 -11.69 -3.23 4.16
CA VAL A 26 -10.29 -3.63 4.34
C VAL A 26 -9.41 -2.51 3.83
N LEU A 27 -8.41 -2.15 4.64
CA LEU A 27 -7.38 -1.17 4.25
C LEU A 27 -6.06 -1.89 4.05
N VAL A 28 -5.52 -1.83 2.84
CA VAL A 28 -4.18 -2.33 2.53
C VAL A 28 -3.21 -1.15 2.51
N LEU A 29 -2.16 -1.24 3.30
CA LEU A 29 -1.15 -0.20 3.44
C LEU A 29 0.20 -0.69 2.96
N GLY A 30 0.74 -0.06 1.93
CA GLY A 30 2.13 -0.24 1.52
C GLY A 30 3.07 0.71 2.26
N SER A 31 4.33 0.70 1.88
CA SER A 31 5.33 1.65 2.41
C SER A 31 5.38 2.93 1.58
N PHE A 32 5.84 2.84 0.34
CA PHE A 32 5.91 3.96 -0.59
C PHE A 32 5.86 3.41 -2.03
N PRO A 33 5.30 4.15 -3.02
CA PRO A 33 5.21 3.63 -4.37
C PRO A 33 6.58 3.37 -5.00
N SER A 34 6.69 2.27 -5.74
CA SER A 34 7.88 1.95 -6.53
C SER A 34 8.11 2.96 -7.65
N VAL A 35 9.31 2.96 -8.25
CA VAL A 35 9.61 3.80 -9.43
C VAL A 35 8.59 3.54 -10.54
N LYS A 36 8.27 2.28 -10.83
CA LYS A 36 7.28 1.92 -11.86
C LYS A 36 5.88 2.44 -11.53
N SER A 37 5.46 2.34 -10.26
CA SER A 37 4.17 2.89 -9.82
C SER A 37 4.12 4.40 -9.99
N ARG A 38 5.21 5.10 -9.64
CA ARG A 38 5.29 6.56 -9.81
C ARG A 38 5.27 6.99 -11.28
N GLN A 39 5.87 6.19 -12.16
CA GLN A 39 5.84 6.44 -13.61
C GLN A 39 4.43 6.28 -14.21
N ILE A 40 3.67 5.29 -13.71
CA ILE A 40 2.30 5.01 -14.15
C ILE A 40 1.29 5.87 -13.38
N ASP A 41 1.70 6.47 -12.26
CA ASP A 41 0.90 7.29 -11.36
C ASP A 41 -0.25 6.50 -10.71
N PHE A 42 -0.01 5.22 -10.35
CA PHE A 42 -0.96 4.45 -9.58
C PHE A 42 -0.31 3.29 -8.81
N TYR A 43 -1.02 2.81 -7.78
CA TYR A 43 -0.59 1.76 -6.86
C TYR A 43 -0.23 0.47 -7.59
N TYR A 44 0.89 -0.12 -7.16
CA TYR A 44 1.32 -1.44 -7.63
C TYR A 44 1.41 -1.53 -9.17
N GLY A 45 1.92 -0.45 -9.79
CA GLY A 45 1.98 -0.32 -11.25
C GLY A 45 3.06 -1.16 -11.91
N ASN A 46 4.03 -1.69 -11.16
CA ASN A 46 5.00 -2.63 -11.71
C ASN A 46 4.27 -3.94 -12.07
N LYS A 47 4.35 -4.33 -13.34
CA LYS A 47 3.67 -5.53 -13.85
C LYS A 47 4.09 -6.82 -13.14
N GLN A 48 5.29 -6.84 -12.55
CA GLN A 48 5.78 -7.98 -11.78
C GLN A 48 5.31 -7.97 -10.33
N ASN A 49 4.70 -6.88 -9.84
CA ASN A 49 4.10 -6.85 -8.52
C ASN A 49 2.84 -7.73 -8.52
N ARG A 50 2.72 -8.56 -7.49
CA ARG A 50 1.67 -9.59 -7.43
C ARG A 50 0.36 -9.11 -6.83
N PHE A 51 0.28 -7.85 -6.43
CA PHE A 51 -0.89 -7.31 -5.71
C PHE A 51 -2.18 -7.43 -6.51
N TRP A 52 -2.21 -6.89 -7.73
CA TRP A 52 -3.43 -6.91 -8.55
C TRP A 52 -3.85 -8.31 -8.94
N LYS A 53 -2.89 -9.17 -9.30
CA LYS A 53 -3.16 -10.56 -9.62
C LYS A 53 -3.76 -11.30 -8.43
N MET A 54 -3.21 -11.08 -7.25
CA MET A 54 -3.69 -11.69 -6.00
C MET A 54 -5.10 -11.20 -5.67
N LEU A 55 -5.32 -9.89 -5.65
CA LEU A 55 -6.60 -9.32 -5.21
C LEU A 55 -7.72 -9.60 -6.20
N CYS A 56 -7.49 -9.37 -7.49
CA CYS A 56 -8.49 -9.66 -8.51
C CYS A 56 -8.78 -11.17 -8.58
N GLY A 57 -7.76 -12.00 -8.47
CA GLY A 57 -7.92 -13.46 -8.41
C GLY A 57 -8.74 -13.91 -7.21
N TYR A 58 -8.56 -13.27 -6.06
CA TYR A 58 -9.40 -13.55 -4.88
C TYR A 58 -10.89 -13.33 -5.15
N PHE A 59 -11.23 -12.25 -5.84
CA PHE A 59 -12.62 -11.92 -6.15
C PHE A 59 -13.13 -12.53 -7.46
N GLY A 60 -12.29 -13.28 -8.17
CA GLY A 60 -12.69 -13.91 -9.44
C GLY A 60 -12.90 -12.93 -10.59
N GLU A 61 -12.16 -11.82 -10.59
CA GLU A 61 -12.25 -10.79 -11.63
C GLU A 61 -10.92 -10.65 -12.39
N ASP A 62 -11.02 -10.20 -13.63
CA ASP A 62 -9.85 -9.86 -14.43
C ASP A 62 -9.27 -8.50 -13.98
N ILE A 63 -7.96 -8.33 -14.14
CA ILE A 63 -7.28 -7.07 -13.81
C ILE A 63 -7.66 -6.03 -14.87
N SER A 64 -8.22 -4.89 -14.44
CA SER A 64 -8.49 -3.76 -15.34
C SER A 64 -7.18 -3.20 -15.91
N GLN A 65 -7.22 -2.79 -17.17
CA GLN A 65 -6.08 -2.16 -17.84
C GLN A 65 -5.97 -0.66 -17.55
N THR A 66 -6.97 -0.06 -16.90
CA THR A 66 -7.00 1.38 -16.62
C THR A 66 -6.96 1.66 -15.12
N THR A 67 -6.40 2.81 -14.77
CA THR A 67 -6.43 3.29 -13.38
C THR A 67 -7.86 3.46 -12.89
N GLN A 68 -8.73 4.04 -13.70
CA GLN A 68 -10.14 4.24 -13.33
C GLN A 68 -10.85 2.91 -13.07
N GLY A 69 -10.63 1.91 -13.92
CA GLY A 69 -11.21 0.59 -13.73
C GLY A 69 -10.70 -0.11 -12.46
N LYS A 70 -9.43 0.08 -12.12
CA LYS A 70 -8.87 -0.42 -10.86
C LYS A 70 -9.50 0.26 -9.65
N LYS A 71 -9.72 1.56 -9.69
CA LYS A 71 -10.41 2.29 -8.62
C LYS A 71 -11.84 1.81 -8.45
N GLU A 72 -12.58 1.66 -9.53
CA GLU A 72 -13.95 1.16 -9.51
C GLU A 72 -14.03 -0.26 -8.91
N PHE A 73 -13.07 -1.11 -9.26
CA PHE A 73 -12.94 -2.44 -8.67
C PHE A 73 -12.77 -2.35 -7.14
N LEU A 74 -11.87 -1.50 -6.68
CA LEU A 74 -11.61 -1.32 -5.24
C LEU A 74 -12.86 -0.83 -4.51
N TYR A 75 -13.55 0.18 -5.05
CA TYR A 75 -14.79 0.70 -4.45
C TYR A 75 -15.86 -0.39 -4.40
N ARG A 76 -16.05 -1.10 -5.48
CA ARG A 76 -17.08 -2.15 -5.59
C ARG A 76 -16.80 -3.31 -4.62
N ARG A 77 -15.55 -3.62 -4.38
CA ARG A 77 -15.14 -4.73 -3.50
C ARG A 77 -14.86 -4.31 -2.06
N GLY A 78 -14.91 -3.05 -1.76
CA GLY A 78 -14.73 -2.55 -0.40
C GLY A 78 -13.29 -2.63 0.10
N VAL A 79 -12.32 -2.48 -0.80
CA VAL A 79 -10.90 -2.46 -0.46
C VAL A 79 -10.35 -1.05 -0.63
N ALA A 80 -9.72 -0.53 0.42
CA ALA A 80 -9.03 0.76 0.39
C ALA A 80 -7.52 0.54 0.26
N LEU A 81 -6.86 1.46 -0.43
CA LEU A 81 -5.41 1.45 -0.59
C LEU A 81 -4.80 2.77 -0.14
N TRP A 82 -3.71 2.69 0.57
CA TRP A 82 -2.81 3.81 0.81
C TRP A 82 -1.42 3.28 1.13
N ASP A 83 -0.49 4.20 1.40
CA ASP A 83 0.85 3.89 1.88
C ASP A 83 1.10 4.57 3.22
N MET A 84 1.94 3.97 4.06
CA MET A 84 2.30 4.55 5.35
C MET A 84 3.16 5.80 5.18
N VAL A 85 3.92 5.90 4.10
CA VAL A 85 4.77 7.05 3.78
C VAL A 85 4.09 7.87 2.69
N THR A 86 3.77 9.13 3.00
CA THR A 86 3.13 10.04 2.04
C THR A 86 4.13 10.87 1.26
N ALA A 87 5.31 11.10 1.82
CA ALA A 87 6.42 11.77 1.17
C ALA A 87 7.72 11.36 1.83
N CYS A 88 8.79 11.27 1.08
CA CYS A 88 10.09 10.92 1.62
C CYS A 88 11.22 11.21 0.62
N GLU A 89 12.45 11.04 1.11
CA GLU A 89 13.63 10.88 0.29
C GLU A 89 13.85 9.39 0.07
N ILE A 90 14.00 8.96 -1.17
CA ILE A 90 14.17 7.54 -1.51
C ILE A 90 15.05 7.39 -2.75
N GLU A 91 15.84 6.33 -2.79
CA GLU A 91 16.61 5.91 -3.96
C GLU A 91 15.89 4.74 -4.63
N GLY A 92 15.43 4.94 -5.86
CA GLY A 92 14.71 3.90 -6.60
C GLY A 92 13.46 3.44 -5.86
N SER A 93 13.33 2.13 -5.67
CA SER A 93 12.19 1.49 -5.00
C SER A 93 12.57 0.82 -3.68
N ALA A 94 13.80 1.02 -3.19
CA ALA A 94 14.30 0.30 -2.03
C ALA A 94 13.76 0.91 -0.72
N ASP A 95 12.96 0.15 0.01
CA ASP A 95 12.43 0.55 1.33
C ASP A 95 13.56 0.93 2.29
N SER A 96 14.70 0.26 2.22
CA SER A 96 15.87 0.55 3.06
C SER A 96 16.47 1.93 2.82
N SER A 97 16.17 2.56 1.68
CA SER A 97 16.66 3.91 1.33
C SER A 97 15.71 5.03 1.76
N VAL A 98 14.55 4.70 2.31
CA VAL A 98 13.56 5.70 2.74
C VAL A 98 14.12 6.51 3.90
N LYS A 99 14.14 7.84 3.75
CA LYS A 99 14.60 8.80 4.77
C LYS A 99 13.66 9.99 4.83
N ASN A 100 13.61 10.60 6.02
CA ASN A 100 12.80 11.80 6.27
C ASN A 100 11.34 11.61 5.83
N ALA A 101 10.76 10.47 6.20
CA ALA A 101 9.42 10.10 5.82
C ALA A 101 8.37 10.94 6.54
N GLU A 102 7.39 11.42 5.77
CA GLU A 102 6.11 11.88 6.31
C GLU A 102 5.18 10.69 6.37
N VAL A 103 4.58 10.45 7.53
CA VAL A 103 3.73 9.29 7.77
C VAL A 103 2.26 9.67 7.62
N ALA A 104 1.50 8.78 7.01
CA ALA A 104 0.08 9.01 6.73
C ALA A 104 -0.74 9.18 8.01
N ASP A 105 -1.64 10.16 8.00
CA ASP A 105 -2.68 10.29 9.01
C ASP A 105 -3.89 9.46 8.57
N LEU A 106 -4.02 8.27 9.14
CA LEU A 106 -5.07 7.32 8.76
C LEU A 106 -6.47 7.72 9.22
N ASN A 107 -6.60 8.74 10.07
CA ASN A 107 -7.91 9.24 10.50
C ASN A 107 -8.75 9.76 9.33
N GLU A 108 -8.11 10.19 8.25
CA GLU A 108 -8.82 10.56 7.02
C GLU A 108 -9.73 9.41 6.56
N ILE A 109 -9.21 8.18 6.59
CA ILE A 109 -9.96 6.99 6.16
C ILE A 109 -10.93 6.54 7.25
N PHE A 110 -10.46 6.44 8.50
CA PHE A 110 -11.28 5.94 9.62
C PHE A 110 -12.49 6.83 9.92
N GLY A 111 -12.40 8.12 9.61
CA GLY A 111 -13.51 9.05 9.77
C GLY A 111 -14.62 8.88 8.74
N LYS A 112 -14.39 8.16 7.65
CA LYS A 112 -15.35 8.01 6.54
C LYS A 112 -15.75 6.57 6.26
N ALA A 113 -14.93 5.61 6.63
CA ALA A 113 -15.13 4.20 6.32
C ALA A 113 -15.02 3.35 7.59
N ASP A 114 -15.88 2.34 7.68
CA ASP A 114 -15.85 1.37 8.78
C ASP A 114 -14.87 0.23 8.43
N ILE A 115 -13.59 0.50 8.61
CA ILE A 115 -12.53 -0.46 8.30
C ILE A 115 -12.56 -1.59 9.36
N LYS A 116 -12.69 -2.80 8.89
CA LYS A 116 -12.77 -4.01 9.73
C LYS A 116 -11.41 -4.69 9.92
N ARG A 117 -10.48 -4.49 9.00
CA ARG A 117 -9.15 -5.09 9.06
C ARG A 117 -8.15 -4.27 8.28
N ILE A 118 -6.92 -4.24 8.78
CA ILE A 118 -5.80 -3.52 8.15
C ILE A 118 -4.73 -4.54 7.79
N LEU A 119 -4.31 -4.56 6.53
CA LEU A 119 -3.27 -5.45 6.02
C LEU A 119 -2.04 -4.64 5.63
N LEU A 120 -0.93 -4.92 6.32
CA LEU A 120 0.31 -4.20 6.12
C LEU A 120 1.18 -4.96 5.11
N ASN A 121 1.32 -4.39 3.92
CA ASN A 121 2.01 -5.02 2.80
C ASN A 121 3.53 -4.85 2.97
N GLY A 122 4.14 -5.76 3.70
CA GLY A 122 5.57 -5.81 3.92
C GLY A 122 6.03 -5.27 5.27
N THR A 123 7.33 -5.40 5.54
CA THR A 123 7.93 -5.13 6.85
C THR A 123 7.96 -3.65 7.19
N LEU A 124 8.37 -2.78 6.26
CA LEU A 124 8.46 -1.34 6.54
C LEU A 124 7.07 -0.76 6.84
N SER A 125 6.07 -1.13 6.04
CA SER A 125 4.68 -0.71 6.28
C SER A 125 4.22 -1.12 7.68
N TYR A 126 4.48 -2.37 8.07
CA TYR A 126 4.12 -2.86 9.39
C TYR A 126 4.83 -2.09 10.51
N GLN A 127 6.13 -1.86 10.39
CA GLN A 127 6.90 -1.15 11.41
C GLN A 127 6.39 0.27 11.63
N LEU A 128 6.15 1.01 10.54
CA LEU A 128 5.64 2.38 10.61
C LEU A 128 4.23 2.43 11.19
N PHE A 129 3.39 1.47 10.84
CA PHE A 129 2.04 1.35 11.38
C PHE A 129 2.08 1.06 12.87
N TYR A 130 2.86 0.09 13.28
CA TYR A 130 2.95 -0.34 14.68
C TYR A 130 3.43 0.78 15.60
N GLU A 131 4.40 1.57 15.15
CA GLU A 131 4.93 2.71 15.92
C GLU A 131 3.85 3.74 16.28
N ARG A 132 2.82 3.89 15.47
CA ARG A 132 1.81 4.95 15.62
C ARG A 132 0.42 4.45 15.97
N TYR A 133 0.07 3.26 15.52
CA TYR A 133 -1.31 2.78 15.54
C TYR A 133 -1.48 1.42 16.22
N ALA A 134 -0.49 0.96 17.00
CA ALA A 134 -0.53 -0.36 17.62
C ALA A 134 -1.81 -0.61 18.41
N ASP A 135 -2.36 0.44 19.05
CA ASP A 135 -3.54 0.34 19.92
C ASP A 135 -4.85 0.80 19.23
N ILE A 136 -4.90 0.78 17.91
CA ILE A 136 -6.01 1.33 17.13
C ILE A 136 -7.35 0.63 17.41
N GLY A 137 -7.33 -0.61 17.89
CA GLY A 137 -8.55 -1.38 18.14
C GLY A 137 -9.14 -2.08 16.92
N ILE A 138 -8.56 -1.90 15.75
CA ILE A 138 -8.93 -2.61 14.52
C ILE A 138 -7.93 -3.74 14.32
N PRO A 139 -8.37 -4.98 14.04
CA PRO A 139 -7.44 -6.07 13.72
C PRO A 139 -6.50 -5.70 12.59
N TYR A 140 -5.22 -5.92 12.77
CA TYR A 140 -4.22 -5.67 11.74
C TYR A 140 -3.18 -6.77 11.74
N GLU A 141 -2.56 -7.00 10.59
CA GLU A 141 -1.50 -8.01 10.46
C GLU A 141 -0.53 -7.67 9.33
N LYS A 142 0.70 -8.11 9.52
CA LYS A 142 1.71 -8.01 8.48
C LYS A 142 1.49 -9.08 7.43
N MET A 143 1.47 -8.66 6.16
CA MET A 143 1.39 -9.56 5.01
C MET A 143 2.76 -9.71 4.34
N PRO A 144 3.04 -10.86 3.73
CA PRO A 144 4.23 -10.99 2.89
C PRO A 144 4.12 -10.00 1.72
N SER A 145 5.18 -9.20 1.52
CA SER A 145 5.18 -8.16 0.50
C SER A 145 4.89 -8.73 -0.89
N THR A 146 4.02 -8.06 -1.63
CA THR A 146 3.70 -8.39 -3.03
C THR A 146 4.79 -7.92 -4.01
N SER A 147 5.79 -7.18 -3.53
CA SER A 147 6.91 -6.70 -4.35
C SER A 147 7.63 -7.84 -5.07
N PRO A 148 8.01 -7.63 -6.34
CA PRO A 148 8.82 -8.62 -7.07
C PRO A 148 10.18 -8.88 -6.41
N ALA A 149 10.66 -7.95 -5.59
CA ALA A 149 11.89 -8.13 -4.82
C ALA A 149 11.76 -9.11 -3.66
N ASN A 150 10.53 -9.50 -3.28
CA ASN A 150 10.29 -10.42 -2.16
C ASN A 150 10.20 -11.86 -2.65
N PRO A 151 11.22 -12.72 -2.39
CA PRO A 151 11.16 -14.13 -2.78
C PRO A 151 10.25 -14.97 -1.89
N ARG A 152 9.79 -14.40 -0.76
CA ARG A 152 8.94 -15.09 0.23
C ARG A 152 7.46 -14.72 0.12
N TYR A 153 7.05 -14.12 -0.98
CA TYR A 153 5.64 -13.85 -1.21
C TYR A 153 4.85 -15.16 -1.15
N ASP A 154 3.72 -15.13 -0.45
CA ASP A 154 2.84 -16.28 -0.33
C ASP A 154 1.37 -15.81 -0.33
N GLU A 155 0.67 -16.10 -1.39
CA GLU A 155 -0.75 -15.79 -1.54
C GLU A 155 -1.61 -16.47 -0.48
N LYS A 156 -1.17 -17.62 0.04
CA LYS A 156 -1.89 -18.37 1.07
C LYS A 156 -1.99 -17.63 2.40
N VAL A 157 -1.13 -16.64 2.62
CA VAL A 157 -1.23 -15.77 3.81
C VAL A 157 -2.27 -14.68 3.58
N TRP A 158 -2.37 -14.15 2.35
CA TRP A 158 -3.32 -13.09 2.02
C TRP A 158 -4.77 -13.56 2.03
N ARG A 159 -5.05 -14.76 1.52
CA ARG A 159 -6.43 -15.26 1.40
C ARG A 159 -7.19 -15.33 2.71
N PRO A 160 -6.67 -15.95 3.78
CA PRO A 160 -7.40 -15.99 5.06
C PRO A 160 -7.66 -14.61 5.65
N ALA A 161 -6.72 -13.67 5.46
CA ALA A 161 -6.87 -12.29 5.93
C ALA A 161 -8.04 -11.58 5.22
N LEU A 162 -8.19 -11.81 3.92
CA LEU A 162 -9.33 -11.29 3.15
C LEU A 162 -10.63 -12.02 3.51
N ASP A 163 -10.58 -13.33 3.70
CA ASP A 163 -11.75 -14.13 4.10
C ASP A 163 -12.30 -13.68 5.45
N ALA A 164 -11.46 -13.18 6.34
CA ALA A 164 -11.91 -12.69 7.65
C ALA A 164 -12.93 -11.55 7.54
N VAL A 165 -12.94 -10.83 6.42
CA VAL A 165 -13.89 -9.73 6.17
C VAL A 165 -14.87 -10.07 5.06
N PHE A 166 -14.41 -10.68 3.98
CA PHE A 166 -15.20 -10.91 2.77
C PHE A 166 -15.68 -12.35 2.61
N GLY A 167 -15.16 -13.27 3.40
CA GLY A 167 -15.56 -14.67 3.32
C GLY A 167 -17.02 -14.85 3.67
N THR A 168 -17.76 -15.59 2.82
CA THR A 168 -19.10 -16.02 3.14
C THR A 168 -19.02 -17.35 3.89
N THR A 169 -19.57 -17.38 5.06
CA THR A 169 -19.80 -18.64 5.77
C THR A 169 -20.94 -19.40 5.11
#